data_fe2bb4654aeb7b40b3fe99a0fc3bd6af
#
_entry.id   fe2bb4654aeb7b40b3fe99a0fc3bd6af
#
_cell.length_a   1.000
_cell.length_b   1.000
_cell.length_c   1.000
_cell.angle_alpha   90.00
_cell.angle_beta   90.00
_cell.angle_gamma   90.00
#
_symmetry.space_group_name_H-M   'P 1'
#
loop_
_entity.id
_entity.type
_entity.pdbx_description
1 polymer ?
#
loop_
_entity_poly.entity_id
_entity_poly.type
_entity_poly.pdbx_seq_one_letter_code
_entity_poly.pdbx_strand_id
1 'polypeptide(L)'
;MTDDLDLRDHIRTVPDFPKPGIQFKDITPVLASPKLFQGAIDHLTAPFQPGDIDVVVGVDARGFIFAAAAALHLKAGFVPVRKQGKLPYDTHKESYDLEYG
;
A
#
# COMPACT_ATOMS: atom_id res chain seq x y z
N MET A 1 1.19 -19.83 8.56
CA MET A 1 0.12 -19.75 7.85
C MET A 1 -0.77 -18.71 8.25
N THR A 2 -1.07 -17.95 7.39
CA THR A 2 -1.89 -16.85 7.66
C THR A 2 -3.22 -17.00 7.09
N ASP A 3 -3.48 -18.15 6.61
CA ASP A 3 -4.70 -18.35 5.92
C ASP A 3 -5.88 -18.24 6.79
N ASP A 4 -5.71 -18.32 8.05
CA ASP A 4 -6.84 -18.21 8.89
C ASP A 4 -7.23 -16.80 9.16
N LEU A 5 -6.46 -15.84 8.71
CA LEU A 5 -6.75 -14.46 8.99
C LEU A 5 -7.58 -13.88 7.87
N ASP A 6 -8.73 -13.39 8.21
CA ASP A 6 -9.52 -12.68 7.23
C ASP A 6 -9.26 -11.21 7.48
N LEU A 7 -8.46 -10.61 6.65
CA LEU A 7 -8.07 -9.23 6.84
C LEU A 7 -9.26 -8.27 6.82
N ARG A 8 -10.31 -8.64 6.13
CA ARG A 8 -11.47 -7.76 6.07
C ARG A 8 -12.11 -7.57 7.44
N ASP A 9 -12.00 -8.57 8.32
CA ASP A 9 -12.59 -8.45 9.63
C ASP A 9 -11.85 -7.44 10.49
N HIS A 10 -10.69 -7.02 10.07
CA HIS A 10 -9.86 -6.11 10.85
C HIS A 10 -9.75 -4.73 10.24
N ILE A 11 -10.50 -4.48 9.17
CA ILE A 11 -10.51 -3.18 8.54
C ILE A 11 -11.75 -2.47 9.00
N ARG A 12 -11.57 -1.31 9.62
CA ARG A 12 -12.70 -0.55 10.13
C ARG A 12 -13.29 0.31 9.04
N THR A 13 -14.58 0.50 9.10
CA THR A 13 -15.23 1.44 8.21
C THR A 13 -15.60 2.66 9.02
N VAL A 14 -15.17 3.83 8.59
CA VAL A 14 -15.51 5.08 9.22
C VAL A 14 -16.48 5.78 8.30
N PRO A 15 -17.77 5.85 8.67
CA PRO A 15 -18.74 6.45 7.77
C PRO A 15 -18.59 7.97 7.73
N ASP A 16 -18.94 8.52 6.59
CA ASP A 16 -18.95 9.96 6.42
C ASP A 16 -17.62 10.62 6.72
N PHE A 17 -16.57 10.01 6.27
CA PHE A 17 -15.24 10.57 6.47
C PHE A 17 -14.48 10.49 5.17
N PRO A 18 -13.82 11.56 4.78
CA PRO A 18 -13.75 12.87 5.42
C PRO A 18 -14.94 13.75 5.12
N LYS A 19 -15.87 13.26 4.34
CA LYS A 19 -17.06 14.00 4.00
C LYS A 19 -18.25 13.11 4.07
N PRO A 20 -19.43 13.67 4.24
CA PRO A 20 -20.64 12.87 4.23
C PRO A 20 -20.74 12.04 2.94
N GLY A 21 -21.19 10.83 3.07
CA GLY A 21 -21.35 9.94 1.94
C GLY A 21 -20.16 9.08 1.60
N ILE A 22 -19.03 9.33 2.22
CA ILE A 22 -17.82 8.56 1.95
C ILE A 22 -17.60 7.57 3.07
N GLN A 23 -17.40 6.32 2.70
CA GLN A 23 -17.12 5.27 3.68
C GLN A 23 -15.62 5.03 3.65
N PHE A 24 -14.94 5.51 4.66
CA PHE A 24 -13.49 5.42 4.70
C PHE A 24 -13.07 4.09 5.31
N LYS A 25 -12.19 3.39 4.67
CA LYS A 25 -11.70 2.12 5.17
C LYS A 25 -10.41 2.34 5.93
N ASP A 26 -10.45 2.06 7.22
CA ASP A 26 -9.31 2.29 8.08
C ASP A 26 -8.53 1.00 8.25
N ILE A 27 -7.32 0.98 7.76
CA ILE A 27 -6.48 -0.20 7.80
C ILE A 27 -5.49 -0.19 8.94
N THR A 28 -5.54 0.82 9.81
CA THR A 28 -4.57 0.90 10.89
C THR A 28 -4.60 -0.32 11.82
N PRO A 29 -5.75 -0.97 12.05
CA PRO A 29 -5.69 -2.18 12.88
C PRO A 29 -4.83 -3.28 12.26
N VAL A 30 -4.78 -3.35 10.93
CA VAL A 30 -3.94 -4.32 10.25
C VAL A 30 -2.48 -3.93 10.40
N LEU A 31 -2.18 -2.65 10.23
CA LEU A 31 -0.80 -2.19 10.31
C LEU A 31 -0.25 -2.31 11.72
N ALA A 32 -1.09 -2.18 12.72
CA ALA A 32 -0.63 -2.21 14.10
C ALA A 32 -0.36 -3.63 14.60
N SER A 33 -0.79 -4.63 13.89
CA SER A 33 -0.59 -6.01 14.31
C SER A 33 0.50 -6.63 13.46
N PRO A 34 1.59 -7.06 14.03
CA PRO A 34 2.66 -7.69 13.23
C PRO A 34 2.14 -8.89 12.44
N LYS A 35 1.25 -9.67 13.04
CA LYS A 35 0.73 -10.84 12.38
C LYS A 35 -0.16 -10.48 11.20
N LEU A 36 -1.03 -9.49 11.39
CA LEU A 36 -1.93 -9.08 10.32
C LEU A 36 -1.18 -8.36 9.21
N PHE A 37 -0.22 -7.54 9.58
CA PHE A 37 0.57 -6.82 8.59
C PHE A 37 1.35 -7.83 7.75
N GLN A 38 2.00 -8.80 8.40
CA GLN A 38 2.73 -9.82 7.67
C GLN A 38 1.78 -10.60 6.75
N GLY A 39 0.59 -10.91 7.24
CA GLY A 39 -0.39 -11.61 6.43
C GLY A 39 -0.80 -10.82 5.20
N ALA A 40 -0.95 -9.51 5.33
CA ALA A 40 -1.28 -8.68 4.19
C ALA A 40 -0.17 -8.70 3.15
N ILE A 41 1.08 -8.63 3.60
CA ILE A 41 2.21 -8.66 2.69
C ILE A 41 2.32 -10.03 2.04
N ASP A 42 2.07 -11.09 2.79
CA ASP A 42 2.11 -12.43 2.21
C ASP A 42 1.07 -12.59 1.11
N HIS A 43 -0.12 -12.05 1.31
CA HIS A 43 -1.14 -12.13 0.29
C HIS A 43 -0.77 -11.32 -0.95
N LEU A 44 -0.23 -10.14 -0.75
CA LEU A 44 0.13 -9.29 -1.88
C LEU A 44 1.26 -9.90 -2.70
N THR A 45 2.17 -10.58 -2.04
CA THR A 45 3.36 -11.08 -2.73
C THR A 45 3.24 -12.54 -3.13
N ALA A 46 2.13 -13.18 -2.81
CA ALA A 46 1.97 -14.61 -3.04
C ALA A 46 2.30 -15.06 -4.47
N PRO A 47 1.92 -14.32 -5.50
CA PRO A 47 2.21 -14.78 -6.86
C PRO A 47 3.67 -14.70 -7.27
N PHE A 48 4.52 -14.09 -6.43
CA PHE A 48 5.89 -13.80 -6.82
C PHE A 48 6.88 -14.46 -5.90
N GLN A 49 8.07 -14.71 -6.42
CA GLN A 49 9.17 -15.23 -5.63
C GLN A 49 10.25 -14.17 -5.55
N PRO A 50 11.06 -14.18 -4.51
CA PRO A 50 12.18 -13.25 -4.48
C PRO A 50 13.02 -13.42 -5.72
N GLY A 51 13.33 -12.32 -6.36
CA GLY A 51 14.09 -12.34 -7.59
C GLY A 51 13.23 -12.19 -8.84
N ASP A 52 11.93 -12.42 -8.72
CA ASP A 52 11.04 -12.24 -9.88
C ASP A 52 10.81 -10.78 -10.20
N ILE A 53 10.91 -9.93 -9.21
CA ILE A 53 10.54 -8.54 -9.33
C ILE A 53 11.76 -7.69 -9.04
N ASP A 54 12.04 -6.75 -9.90
CA ASP A 54 13.17 -5.85 -9.69
C ASP A 54 12.79 -4.63 -8.87
N VAL A 55 11.59 -4.15 -9.06
CA VAL A 55 11.17 -2.91 -8.45
C VAL A 55 9.69 -2.99 -8.10
N VAL A 56 9.33 -2.47 -6.96
CA VAL A 56 7.95 -2.34 -6.57
C VAL A 56 7.63 -0.84 -6.53
N VAL A 57 6.53 -0.46 -7.11
CA VAL A 57 6.14 0.94 -7.17
C VAL A 57 5.00 1.16 -6.20
N GLY A 58 5.11 2.18 -5.39
CA GLY A 58 4.05 2.52 -4.46
C GLY A 58 3.57 3.94 -4.69
N VAL A 59 2.27 4.12 -4.59
CA VAL A 59 1.66 5.42 -4.80
C VAL A 59 1.28 6.00 -3.46
N ASP A 60 1.42 7.31 -3.34
CA ASP A 60 1.12 8.08 -2.15
C ASP A 60 -0.30 7.82 -1.71
N ALA A 61 -0.62 7.64 -0.44
CA ALA A 61 0.43 7.56 0.61
C ALA A 61 0.38 6.20 1.27
N ARG A 62 -0.78 5.58 1.37
CA ARG A 62 -0.89 4.28 1.98
C ARG A 62 -0.18 3.23 1.16
N GLY A 63 -0.13 3.44 -0.15
CA GLY A 63 0.58 2.51 -1.01
C GLY A 63 2.05 2.42 -0.68
N PHE A 64 2.63 3.48 -0.11
CA PHE A 64 4.03 3.46 0.27
C PHE A 64 4.28 2.41 1.34
N ILE A 65 3.37 2.28 2.29
CA ILE A 65 3.56 1.35 3.39
C ILE A 65 3.61 -0.09 2.88
N PHE A 66 2.64 -0.46 2.08
CA PHE A 66 2.58 -1.83 1.60
C PHE A 66 3.63 -2.11 0.54
N ALA A 67 3.90 -1.13 -0.32
CA ALA A 67 4.88 -1.33 -1.39
C ALA A 67 6.28 -1.46 -0.83
N ALA A 68 6.63 -0.67 0.18
CA ALA A 68 7.95 -0.75 0.78
C ALA A 68 8.14 -2.11 1.45
N ALA A 69 7.13 -2.57 2.17
CA ALA A 69 7.22 -3.85 2.84
C ALA A 69 7.29 -4.99 1.83
N ALA A 70 6.50 -4.90 0.76
CA ALA A 70 6.52 -5.93 -0.27
C ALA A 70 7.86 -5.97 -0.98
N ALA A 71 8.45 -4.81 -1.21
CA ALA A 71 9.75 -4.73 -1.87
C ALA A 71 10.80 -5.46 -1.04
N LEU A 72 10.83 -5.21 0.26
CA LEU A 72 11.79 -5.89 1.11
C LEU A 72 11.54 -7.39 1.12
N HIS A 73 10.29 -7.79 1.16
CA HIS A 73 9.94 -9.19 1.18
C HIS A 73 10.38 -9.89 -0.11
N LEU A 74 10.28 -9.21 -1.23
CA LEU A 74 10.65 -9.77 -2.52
C LEU A 74 12.08 -9.48 -2.92
N LYS A 75 12.83 -8.79 -2.06
CA LYS A 75 14.21 -8.42 -2.33
C LYS A 75 14.30 -7.56 -3.56
N ALA A 76 13.38 -6.62 -3.68
CA ALA A 76 13.29 -5.71 -4.81
C ALA A 76 13.51 -4.29 -4.33
N GLY A 77 13.72 -3.39 -5.22
CA GLY A 77 13.80 -1.97 -4.88
C GLY A 77 12.43 -1.37 -4.75
N PHE A 78 12.34 -0.17 -4.21
CA PHE A 78 11.06 0.51 -4.05
C PHE A 78 11.16 1.88 -4.71
N VAL A 79 10.17 2.20 -5.52
CA VAL A 79 10.10 3.49 -6.18
C VAL A 79 8.82 4.18 -5.75
N PRO A 80 8.92 5.30 -5.07
CA PRO A 80 7.72 6.03 -4.69
C PRO A 80 7.22 6.90 -5.83
N VAL A 81 5.90 6.96 -5.96
CA VAL A 81 5.27 7.84 -6.92
C VAL A 81 4.41 8.79 -6.13
N ARG A 82 4.68 10.06 -6.22
CA ARG A 82 3.99 11.06 -5.43
C ARG A 82 3.29 12.07 -6.32
N LYS A 83 2.41 12.84 -5.72
CA LYS A 83 1.73 13.88 -6.46
C LYS A 83 2.75 14.86 -6.95
N GLN A 84 2.45 15.45 -8.08
CA GLN A 84 3.32 16.44 -8.66
C GLN A 84 3.60 17.53 -7.65
N GLY A 85 4.80 17.92 -7.55
CA GLY A 85 5.20 18.99 -6.64
C GLY A 85 5.63 18.51 -5.27
N LYS A 86 5.47 17.23 -4.98
CA LYS A 86 5.87 16.74 -3.69
C LYS A 86 7.19 15.98 -3.70
N LEU A 87 7.81 15.90 -4.84
CA LEU A 87 9.13 15.31 -4.93
C LEU A 87 10.13 16.44 -5.05
N PRO A 88 11.30 16.26 -4.48
CA PRO A 88 12.32 17.30 -4.57
C PRO A 88 12.83 17.48 -5.98
N TYR A 89 12.73 16.46 -6.82
CA TYR A 89 13.16 16.60 -8.17
C TYR A 89 11.98 16.65 -9.06
N ASP A 90 12.09 17.43 -10.11
CA ASP A 90 11.02 17.56 -10.99
C ASP A 90 11.35 16.83 -12.21
N THR A 91 11.51 15.60 -12.12
CA THR A 91 12.02 14.89 -13.23
C THR A 91 10.97 14.56 -14.23
N HIS A 92 10.00 13.81 -13.95
CA HIS A 92 9.04 13.44 -14.91
C HIS A 92 7.75 13.96 -14.49
N LYS A 93 7.35 14.99 -15.09
CA LYS A 93 6.09 15.46 -14.81
C LYS A 93 5.10 14.75 -15.60
N GLU A 94 5.26 13.55 -15.77
CA GLU A 94 4.35 12.81 -16.40
C GLU A 94 3.23 12.76 -15.59
N SER A 95 2.33 13.36 -15.81
CA SER A 95 1.29 13.37 -15.02
C SER A 95 0.50 12.27 -15.22
N TYR A 96 0.26 11.57 -14.33
CA TYR A 96 -0.78 10.71 -14.37
C TYR A 96 -1.76 11.47 -13.60
N ASP A 97 -2.85 11.71 -14.12
CA ASP A 97 -3.88 12.38 -13.46
C ASP A 97 -4.60 11.44 -12.63
N LEU A 98 -4.42 11.47 -11.38
CA LEU A 98 -5.17 10.66 -10.48
C LEU A 98 -6.44 11.37 -10.25
N GLU A 99 -7.50 10.68 -10.27
CA GLU A 99 -8.74 11.26 -10.11
C GLU A 99 -8.90 11.92 -8.83
N TYR A 100 -8.15 11.57 -7.83
CA TYR A 100 -8.29 12.23 -6.58
C TYR A 100 -6.99 12.80 -6.19
N GLY A 101 -6.18 12.88 -7.08
CA GLY A 101 -4.83 13.25 -6.85
C GLY A 101 -4.52 14.59 -6.87
#